data_e613b0c3f941386b62e5fa8c26aefd13
#
_entry.id   e613b0c3f941386b62e5fa8c26aefd13
#
_cell.length_a   1.000
_cell.length_b   1.000
_cell.length_c   1.000
_cell.angle_alpha   90.00
_cell.angle_beta   90.00
_cell.angle_gamma   90.00
#
_symmetry.space_group_name_H-M   'P 1'
#
loop_
_entity.id
_entity.type
_entity.pdbx_description
1 polymer ?
#
loop_
_entity_poly.entity_id
_entity_poly.type
_entity_poly.pdbx_seq_one_letter_code
_entity_poly.pdbx_strand_id
1 'polypeptide(L)'
;MDKENKENKNKNKKNKIELSTVLYIYTGTYEGKLYVIALLPKEKEKIEQFSITSSKNAIRTIYHNEDDLFVSGTDEIIHMYNIHNKESNGDLVTYSGSINDIKIIKNWLIAAGDENIIGLWRMSDFSNVINLKGHKSCINSFDVHNKGGFLVSCGRDKKIILFNLMNGLKLGKFEFDFICNKVQLFHLSKFVLAVFDLHIYIIEITKNTTKKEECFIQKCDFKKRINNAFVIKNKLIIFFNDGEIKIYDIEIKDKKYIPFKDDSCVSINLEIPEKENENDLDIKIKFVSIARSEKLKMFTIVFSNDDIYLFDLNKLMRLTKNENDKLYKKYYQLKFIKQGKITALDTEFKDEEIEEEEINI
;
A
#
# COMPACT_ATOMS: atom_id res chain seq x y z
N MET A 1 53.41 -21.05 -42.14
CA MET A 1 53.20 -20.87 -40.69
C MET A 1 52.64 -19.49 -40.43
N ASP A 2 51.39 -19.23 -40.74
CA ASP A 2 50.72 -17.95 -40.44
C ASP A 2 49.22 -18.01 -40.80
N LYS A 3 48.51 -19.01 -40.28
CA LYS A 3 47.03 -19.09 -40.43
C LYS A 3 46.27 -19.60 -39.23
N GLU A 4 46.90 -19.81 -38.08
CA GLU A 4 46.22 -20.38 -36.88
C GLU A 4 46.01 -19.40 -35.74
N ASN A 5 46.23 -18.08 -35.93
CA ASN A 5 46.16 -17.12 -34.81
C ASN A 5 44.99 -16.09 -34.96
N LYS A 6 43.94 -16.41 -35.72
CA LYS A 6 42.75 -15.50 -35.86
C LYS A 6 41.43 -16.04 -35.33
N GLU A 7 41.39 -17.29 -34.81
CA GLU A 7 40.10 -17.88 -34.33
C GLU A 7 39.89 -17.89 -32.84
N ASN A 8 40.77 -17.34 -32.02
CA ASN A 8 40.60 -17.39 -30.56
C ASN A 8 40.40 -16.02 -29.88
N LYS A 9 39.83 -15.03 -30.59
CA LYS A 9 39.46 -13.71 -29.99
C LYS A 9 37.97 -13.49 -29.74
N ASN A 10 37.13 -14.51 -29.89
CA ASN A 10 35.68 -14.33 -29.79
C ASN A 10 35.02 -15.21 -28.74
N LYS A 11 35.67 -15.54 -27.61
CA LYS A 11 35.03 -16.23 -26.49
C LYS A 11 35.44 -15.63 -25.17
N ASN A 12 35.02 -14.41 -24.88
CA ASN A 12 34.86 -13.89 -23.51
C ASN A 12 34.07 -12.58 -23.56
N LYS A 13 32.87 -12.57 -24.16
CA LYS A 13 31.82 -11.66 -23.73
C LYS A 13 31.35 -12.23 -22.38
N LYS A 14 31.91 -11.75 -21.28
CA LYS A 14 31.27 -11.87 -19.98
C LYS A 14 29.97 -11.14 -20.10
N ASN A 15 28.84 -11.85 -20.02
CA ASN A 15 27.53 -11.24 -19.84
C ASN A 15 27.67 -10.30 -18.64
N LYS A 16 27.47 -9.04 -18.87
CA LYS A 16 27.53 -8.01 -17.85
C LYS A 16 26.19 -8.06 -17.14
N ILE A 17 26.16 -8.73 -16.00
CA ILE A 17 24.98 -8.74 -15.13
C ILE A 17 24.87 -7.34 -14.54
N GLU A 18 23.84 -6.60 -14.92
CA GLU A 18 23.51 -5.31 -14.30
C GLU A 18 22.38 -5.49 -13.27
N LEU A 19 22.63 -5.01 -12.06
CA LEU A 19 21.60 -4.96 -11.04
C LEU A 19 20.60 -3.85 -11.38
N SER A 20 19.38 -4.22 -11.75
CA SER A 20 18.33 -3.30 -12.10
C SER A 20 17.20 -3.29 -11.05
N THR A 21 16.71 -2.10 -10.73
CA THR A 21 15.60 -1.96 -9.79
C THR A 21 14.29 -2.13 -10.54
N VAL A 22 13.60 -3.23 -10.30
CA VAL A 22 12.32 -3.60 -10.90
C VAL A 22 11.17 -3.13 -10.00
N LEU A 23 10.12 -2.59 -10.61
CA LEU A 23 8.87 -2.27 -9.93
C LEU A 23 7.86 -3.39 -10.19
N TYR A 24 7.44 -4.06 -9.14
CA TYR A 24 6.33 -5.01 -9.17
C TYR A 24 5.02 -4.31 -8.84
N ILE A 25 3.99 -4.59 -9.62
CA ILE A 25 2.62 -4.13 -9.41
C ILE A 25 1.71 -5.35 -9.33
N TYR A 26 1.09 -5.52 -8.19
CA TYR A 26 0.17 -6.61 -7.90
C TYR A 26 -1.26 -6.08 -7.93
N THR A 27 -2.11 -6.66 -8.78
CA THR A 27 -3.51 -6.27 -8.87
C THR A 27 -4.44 -7.47 -8.74
N GLY A 28 -5.38 -7.37 -7.82
CA GLY A 28 -6.44 -8.34 -7.63
C GLY A 28 -7.74 -7.91 -8.31
N THR A 29 -8.51 -8.85 -8.81
CA THR A 29 -9.78 -8.56 -9.49
C THR A 29 -10.99 -9.10 -8.75
N TYR A 30 -12.17 -8.64 -9.16
CA TYR A 30 -13.45 -9.11 -8.65
C TYR A 30 -13.68 -10.60 -8.96
N GLU A 31 -13.13 -11.10 -10.08
CA GLU A 31 -13.23 -12.49 -10.51
C GLU A 31 -12.18 -13.42 -9.86
N GLY A 32 -11.42 -12.91 -8.89
CA GLY A 32 -10.41 -13.69 -8.16
C GLY A 32 -9.11 -13.92 -8.93
N LYS A 33 -8.85 -13.15 -9.97
CA LYS A 33 -7.57 -13.19 -10.68
C LYS A 33 -6.58 -12.23 -10.08
N LEU A 34 -5.38 -12.71 -9.84
CA LEU A 34 -4.22 -11.94 -9.45
C LEU A 34 -3.35 -11.68 -10.69
N TYR A 35 -3.02 -10.44 -10.98
CA TYR A 35 -2.06 -10.06 -12.01
C TYR A 35 -0.80 -9.52 -11.35
N VAL A 36 0.33 -9.96 -11.84
CA VAL A 36 1.66 -9.51 -11.45
C VAL A 36 2.32 -8.89 -12.67
N ILE A 37 2.77 -7.66 -12.55
CA ILE A 37 3.40 -6.89 -13.63
C ILE A 37 4.75 -6.41 -13.13
N ALA A 38 5.81 -6.79 -13.80
CA ALA A 38 7.17 -6.33 -13.55
C ALA A 38 7.57 -5.27 -14.60
N LEU A 39 8.11 -4.16 -14.13
CA LEU A 39 8.49 -3.00 -14.94
C LEU A 39 9.90 -2.54 -14.61
N LEU A 40 10.64 -2.09 -15.63
CA LEU A 40 11.82 -1.25 -15.48
C LEU A 40 11.41 0.23 -15.52
N PRO A 41 11.33 0.91 -14.36
CA PRO A 41 10.77 2.26 -14.32
C PRO A 41 11.58 3.29 -15.08
N LYS A 42 12.92 3.11 -15.19
CA LYS A 42 13.81 4.05 -15.89
C LYS A 42 13.63 3.97 -17.41
N GLU A 43 13.60 2.77 -17.93
CA GLU A 43 13.42 2.48 -19.36
C GLU A 43 11.94 2.62 -19.78
N LYS A 44 11.03 2.63 -18.82
CA LYS A 44 9.56 2.58 -19.01
C LYS A 44 9.13 1.33 -19.77
N GLU A 45 9.85 0.25 -19.55
CA GLU A 45 9.64 -1.02 -20.22
C GLU A 45 8.98 -2.03 -19.26
N LYS A 46 8.03 -2.79 -19.82
CA LYS A 46 7.40 -3.89 -19.10
C LYS A 46 8.20 -5.16 -19.40
N ILE A 47 8.83 -5.73 -18.37
CA ILE A 47 9.62 -6.95 -18.48
C ILE A 47 8.68 -8.15 -18.59
N GLU A 48 7.75 -8.26 -17.65
CA GLU A 48 6.91 -9.44 -17.51
C GLU A 48 5.49 -9.09 -17.07
N GLN A 49 4.55 -9.92 -17.50
CA GLN A 49 3.18 -9.93 -16.97
C GLN A 49 2.68 -11.35 -16.93
N PHE A 50 2.24 -11.80 -15.77
CA PHE A 50 1.55 -13.09 -15.64
C PHE A 50 0.32 -12.96 -14.75
N SER A 51 -0.54 -13.96 -14.79
CA SER A 51 -1.75 -14.00 -13.96
C SER A 51 -1.96 -15.36 -13.34
N ILE A 52 -2.45 -15.36 -12.12
CA ILE A 52 -2.82 -16.54 -11.36
C ILE A 52 -4.30 -16.43 -11.02
N THR A 53 -5.06 -17.52 -11.21
CA THR A 53 -6.41 -17.60 -10.67
C THR A 53 -6.28 -18.00 -9.20
N SER A 54 -6.42 -17.01 -8.31
CA SER A 54 -6.24 -17.21 -6.88
C SER A 54 -7.47 -17.85 -6.24
N SER A 55 -8.64 -17.32 -6.54
CA SER A 55 -9.88 -17.83 -5.97
C SER A 55 -11.03 -17.72 -7.00
N LYS A 56 -12.23 -18.16 -6.62
CA LYS A 56 -13.46 -17.90 -7.39
C LYS A 56 -14.13 -16.60 -6.95
N ASN A 57 -13.60 -15.95 -5.94
CA ASN A 57 -14.20 -14.82 -5.25
C ASN A 57 -13.32 -13.56 -5.39
N ALA A 58 -13.91 -12.40 -5.13
CA ALA A 58 -13.20 -11.13 -5.24
C ALA A 58 -12.00 -11.03 -4.28
N ILE A 59 -10.84 -10.67 -4.82
CA ILE A 59 -9.65 -10.34 -4.04
C ILE A 59 -9.87 -8.96 -3.40
N ARG A 60 -9.67 -8.84 -2.09
CA ARG A 60 -9.81 -7.58 -1.34
C ARG A 60 -8.49 -7.00 -0.88
N THR A 61 -7.52 -7.85 -0.59
CA THR A 61 -6.22 -7.42 -0.10
C THR A 61 -5.10 -8.25 -0.69
N ILE A 62 -3.99 -7.59 -0.92
CA ILE A 62 -2.73 -8.17 -1.37
C ILE A 62 -1.65 -7.60 -0.46
N TYR A 63 -0.75 -8.45 0.00
CA TYR A 63 0.40 -8.05 0.79
C TYR A 63 1.63 -8.85 0.34
N HIS A 64 2.71 -8.15 0.02
CA HIS A 64 3.99 -8.77 -0.32
C HIS A 64 4.93 -8.80 0.89
N ASN A 65 5.73 -9.83 0.99
CA ASN A 65 6.80 -9.95 1.97
C ASN A 65 7.95 -10.76 1.35
N GLU A 66 9.04 -10.07 1.04
CA GLU A 66 10.17 -10.66 0.30
C GLU A 66 9.68 -11.29 -1.02
N ASP A 67 9.83 -12.62 -1.16
CA ASP A 67 9.43 -13.35 -2.37
C ASP A 67 8.02 -13.94 -2.30
N ASP A 68 7.38 -13.81 -1.15
CA ASP A 68 6.05 -14.35 -0.91
C ASP A 68 4.97 -13.28 -1.06
N LEU A 69 3.87 -13.67 -1.69
CA LEU A 69 2.69 -12.86 -1.90
C LEU A 69 1.50 -13.48 -1.19
N PHE A 70 0.86 -12.70 -0.36
CA PHE A 70 -0.33 -13.09 0.41
C PHE A 70 -1.55 -12.40 -0.18
N VAL A 71 -2.49 -13.19 -0.66
CA VAL A 71 -3.70 -12.71 -1.35
C VAL A 71 -4.92 -13.24 -0.63
N SER A 72 -5.85 -12.38 -0.33
CA SER A 72 -7.10 -12.80 0.30
C SER A 72 -8.28 -11.93 -0.14
N GLY A 73 -9.47 -12.43 0.11
CA GLY A 73 -10.69 -11.76 -0.29
C GLY A 73 -11.92 -12.25 0.47
N THR A 74 -12.97 -12.53 -0.28
CA THR A 74 -14.28 -12.89 0.25
C THR A 74 -14.44 -14.41 0.49
N ASP A 75 -13.39 -15.19 0.32
CA ASP A 75 -13.36 -16.65 0.52
C ASP A 75 -12.80 -17.08 1.88
N GLU A 76 -12.43 -16.11 2.76
CA GLU A 76 -11.93 -16.38 4.10
C GLU A 76 -10.59 -17.14 4.15
N ILE A 77 -9.89 -17.17 3.00
CA ILE A 77 -8.62 -17.88 2.82
C ILE A 77 -7.53 -16.86 2.49
N ILE A 78 -6.36 -17.06 3.06
CA ILE A 78 -5.15 -16.36 2.63
C ILE A 78 -4.37 -17.32 1.74
N HIS A 79 -4.36 -17.03 0.45
CA HIS A 79 -3.60 -17.75 -0.56
C HIS A 79 -2.17 -17.22 -0.58
N MET A 80 -1.20 -18.12 -0.58
CA MET A 80 0.22 -17.78 -0.56
C MET A 80 0.88 -18.21 -1.86
N TYR A 81 1.62 -17.30 -2.48
CA TYR A 81 2.32 -17.54 -3.74
C TYR A 81 3.77 -17.12 -3.62
N ASN A 82 4.66 -17.88 -4.25
CA ASN A 82 6.02 -17.42 -4.50
C ASN A 82 6.07 -16.71 -5.85
N ILE A 83 6.63 -15.50 -5.89
CA ILE A 83 6.64 -14.64 -7.08
C ILE A 83 7.59 -15.20 -8.14
N HIS A 84 8.76 -15.69 -7.73
CA HIS A 84 9.77 -16.19 -8.67
C HIS A 84 9.36 -17.51 -9.33
N ASN A 85 8.90 -18.47 -8.54
CA ASN A 85 8.48 -19.78 -9.05
C ASN A 85 7.09 -19.73 -9.67
N LYS A 86 6.31 -18.67 -9.41
CA LYS A 86 4.90 -18.51 -9.85
C LYS A 86 4.01 -19.65 -9.35
N GLU A 87 4.36 -20.25 -8.22
CA GLU A 87 3.69 -21.40 -7.63
C GLU A 87 2.96 -21.02 -6.33
N SER A 88 1.94 -21.81 -6.01
CA SER A 88 1.25 -21.68 -4.73
C SER A 88 2.08 -22.34 -3.62
N ASN A 89 2.31 -21.58 -2.55
CA ASN A 89 2.92 -22.08 -1.30
C ASN A 89 1.88 -22.64 -0.32
N GLY A 90 0.61 -22.74 -0.76
CA GLY A 90 -0.49 -23.26 0.03
C GLY A 90 -1.50 -22.20 0.46
N ASP A 91 -2.46 -22.65 1.26
CA ASP A 91 -3.61 -21.85 1.68
C ASP A 91 -3.74 -21.88 3.19
N LEU A 92 -3.94 -20.71 3.79
CA LEU A 92 -4.24 -20.56 5.22
C LEU A 92 -5.73 -20.23 5.38
N VAL A 93 -6.50 -21.18 5.91
CA VAL A 93 -7.90 -20.96 6.26
C VAL A 93 -7.95 -20.13 7.55
N THR A 94 -8.56 -18.95 7.47
CA THR A 94 -8.76 -18.07 8.61
C THR A 94 -10.22 -18.15 9.06
N TYR A 95 -10.45 -17.97 10.35
CA TYR A 95 -11.83 -17.89 10.88
C TYR A 95 -12.26 -16.42 11.04
N SER A 96 -11.78 -15.57 10.15
CA SER A 96 -11.93 -14.10 10.29
C SER A 96 -12.91 -13.49 9.27
N GLY A 97 -13.73 -14.31 8.61
CA GLY A 97 -14.60 -13.87 7.52
C GLY A 97 -13.79 -13.32 6.34
N SER A 98 -14.39 -12.50 5.50
CA SER A 98 -13.66 -11.83 4.42
C SER A 98 -12.52 -10.98 4.97
N ILE A 99 -11.32 -11.15 4.45
CA ILE A 99 -10.12 -10.43 4.91
C ILE A 99 -10.02 -9.07 4.20
N ASN A 100 -9.83 -8.02 4.96
CA ASN A 100 -9.71 -6.64 4.47
C ASN A 100 -8.29 -6.09 4.53
N ASP A 101 -7.47 -6.55 5.45
CA ASP A 101 -6.09 -6.08 5.63
C ASP A 101 -5.21 -7.22 6.15
N ILE A 102 -3.99 -7.32 5.60
CA ILE A 102 -2.96 -8.30 5.97
C ILE A 102 -1.65 -7.54 6.18
N LYS A 103 -0.89 -7.92 7.20
CA LYS A 103 0.48 -7.46 7.41
C LYS A 103 1.34 -8.54 8.02
N ILE A 104 2.61 -8.50 7.66
CA ILE A 104 3.62 -9.35 8.26
C ILE A 104 4.60 -8.47 9.04
N ILE A 105 4.91 -8.90 10.24
CA ILE A 105 5.95 -8.27 11.05
C ILE A 105 6.80 -9.33 11.71
N LYS A 106 8.09 -9.32 11.41
CA LYS A 106 9.01 -10.36 11.86
C LYS A 106 8.49 -11.75 11.44
N ASN A 107 8.21 -12.61 12.42
CA ASN A 107 7.71 -13.97 12.20
C ASN A 107 6.18 -14.11 12.44
N TRP A 108 5.42 -13.01 12.26
CA TRP A 108 3.99 -12.98 12.54
C TRP A 108 3.21 -12.50 11.32
N LEU A 109 2.28 -13.34 10.86
CA LEU A 109 1.22 -12.95 9.92
C LEU A 109 0.03 -12.45 10.74
N ILE A 110 -0.48 -11.29 10.38
CA ILE A 110 -1.62 -10.65 11.04
C ILE A 110 -2.66 -10.36 9.97
N ALA A 111 -3.90 -10.78 10.22
CA ALA A 111 -5.01 -10.52 9.30
C ALA A 111 -6.25 -10.08 10.07
N ALA A 112 -7.04 -9.21 9.43
CA ALA A 112 -8.27 -8.68 9.96
C ALA A 112 -9.34 -8.52 8.88
N GLY A 113 -10.60 -8.67 9.26
CA GLY A 113 -11.71 -8.59 8.29
C GLY A 113 -13.07 -8.44 8.94
N ASP A 114 -14.06 -9.11 8.35
CA ASP A 114 -15.48 -8.92 8.65
C ASP A 114 -15.91 -9.51 10.00
N GLU A 115 -15.19 -10.49 10.56
CA GLU A 115 -15.52 -11.19 11.83
C GLU A 115 -15.13 -10.42 13.11
N ASN A 116 -14.79 -9.14 13.02
CA ASN A 116 -14.45 -8.29 14.18
C ASN A 116 -13.23 -8.75 14.98
N ILE A 117 -12.47 -9.70 14.48
CA ILE A 117 -11.32 -10.34 15.11
C ILE A 117 -10.08 -10.01 14.29
N ILE A 118 -8.96 -9.79 14.98
CA ILE A 118 -7.64 -9.73 14.36
C ILE A 118 -6.92 -11.01 14.77
N GLY A 119 -6.64 -11.87 13.81
CA GLY A 119 -5.90 -13.10 14.01
C GLY A 119 -4.40 -12.88 13.87
N LEU A 120 -3.61 -13.58 14.68
CA LEU A 120 -2.15 -13.64 14.59
C LEU A 120 -1.72 -15.09 14.40
N TRP A 121 -0.93 -15.32 13.38
CA TRP A 121 -0.36 -16.64 13.05
C TRP A 121 1.15 -16.55 13.03
N ARG A 122 1.80 -17.63 13.44
CA ARG A 122 3.25 -17.76 13.35
C ARG A 122 3.63 -18.15 11.92
N MET A 123 4.57 -17.44 11.30
CA MET A 123 4.97 -17.70 9.90
C MET A 123 5.65 -19.06 9.69
N SER A 124 6.28 -19.65 10.72
CA SER A 124 7.02 -20.91 10.57
C SER A 124 6.14 -22.15 10.40
N ASP A 125 4.92 -22.13 10.93
CA ASP A 125 4.01 -23.29 10.95
C ASP A 125 2.54 -22.88 10.73
N PHE A 126 2.28 -21.61 10.50
CA PHE A 126 0.95 -21.02 10.36
C PHE A 126 -0.02 -21.35 11.49
N SER A 127 0.50 -21.67 12.68
CA SER A 127 -0.32 -21.88 13.87
C SER A 127 -0.95 -20.56 14.33
N ASN A 128 -2.27 -20.55 14.58
CA ASN A 128 -2.95 -19.41 15.19
C ASN A 128 -2.53 -19.28 16.65
N VAL A 129 -2.01 -18.12 17.02
CA VAL A 129 -1.44 -17.89 18.36
C VAL A 129 -2.36 -17.02 19.21
N ILE A 130 -2.90 -15.94 18.64
CA ILE A 130 -3.74 -14.99 19.37
C ILE A 130 -4.87 -14.51 18.45
N ASN A 131 -6.06 -14.37 19.01
CA ASN A 131 -7.20 -13.72 18.40
C ASN A 131 -7.58 -12.48 19.22
N LEU A 132 -7.28 -11.29 18.72
CA LEU A 132 -7.58 -10.02 19.37
C LEU A 132 -9.07 -9.70 19.18
N LYS A 133 -9.81 -9.64 20.28
CA LYS A 133 -11.25 -9.34 20.30
C LYS A 133 -11.50 -7.96 20.88
N GLY A 134 -12.30 -7.13 20.19
CA GLY A 134 -12.58 -5.80 20.70
C GLY A 134 -13.48 -4.95 19.86
N HIS A 135 -13.38 -5.06 18.54
CA HIS A 135 -14.32 -4.44 17.62
C HIS A 135 -15.70 -5.10 17.71
N LYS A 136 -16.73 -4.35 17.35
CA LYS A 136 -18.13 -4.82 17.31
C LYS A 136 -18.66 -4.92 15.88
N SER A 137 -17.85 -4.59 14.90
CA SER A 137 -18.14 -4.64 13.48
C SER A 137 -16.86 -4.84 12.69
N CYS A 138 -16.98 -5.02 11.38
CA CYS A 138 -15.92 -5.21 10.41
C CYS A 138 -14.71 -4.28 10.67
N ILE A 139 -13.52 -4.85 10.62
CA ILE A 139 -12.26 -4.11 10.74
C ILE A 139 -11.84 -3.70 9.33
N ASN A 140 -11.64 -2.40 9.11
CA ASN A 140 -11.27 -1.86 7.81
C ASN A 140 -9.76 -1.89 7.58
N SER A 141 -8.97 -1.55 8.59
CA SER A 141 -7.51 -1.50 8.49
C SER A 141 -6.86 -1.55 9.87
N PHE A 142 -5.62 -1.98 9.90
CA PHE A 142 -4.79 -1.93 11.09
C PHE A 142 -3.34 -1.59 10.74
N ASP A 143 -2.58 -1.15 11.74
CA ASP A 143 -1.14 -0.97 11.60
C ASP A 143 -0.40 -1.45 12.86
N VAL A 144 0.83 -1.89 12.67
CA VAL A 144 1.60 -2.57 13.70
C VAL A 144 2.84 -1.77 14.04
N HIS A 145 3.13 -1.64 15.33
CA HIS A 145 4.37 -1.05 15.81
C HIS A 145 5.57 -1.81 15.22
N ASN A 146 6.56 -1.09 14.68
CA ASN A 146 7.71 -1.64 13.97
C ASN A 146 8.53 -2.69 14.76
N LYS A 147 8.46 -2.69 16.09
CA LYS A 147 9.05 -3.71 16.96
C LYS A 147 8.07 -4.80 17.39
N GLY A 148 6.80 -4.76 16.94
CA GLY A 148 5.78 -5.77 17.25
C GLY A 148 5.22 -5.69 18.69
N GLY A 149 5.34 -4.55 19.37
CA GLY A 149 4.84 -4.42 20.76
C GLY A 149 3.33 -4.20 20.87
N PHE A 150 2.75 -3.46 19.92
CA PHE A 150 1.33 -3.17 19.88
C PHE A 150 0.82 -2.98 18.47
N LEU A 151 -0.48 -3.00 18.31
CA LEU A 151 -1.22 -2.81 17.08
C LEU A 151 -2.31 -1.75 17.29
N VAL A 152 -2.56 -0.94 16.28
CA VAL A 152 -3.71 -0.05 16.20
C VAL A 152 -4.62 -0.52 15.09
N SER A 153 -5.92 -0.59 15.33
CA SER A 153 -6.93 -1.00 14.34
C SER A 153 -8.10 -0.06 14.30
N CYS A 154 -8.77 0.02 13.15
CA CYS A 154 -10.00 0.79 12.98
C CYS A 154 -11.07 -0.04 12.26
N GLY A 155 -12.33 0.29 12.49
CA GLY A 155 -13.44 -0.47 11.92
C GLY A 155 -14.73 0.31 11.74
N ARG A 156 -15.73 -0.39 11.20
CA ARG A 156 -17.07 0.16 10.96
C ARG A 156 -17.86 0.43 12.24
N ASP A 157 -17.40 -0.06 13.37
CA ASP A 157 -17.95 0.28 14.70
C ASP A 157 -17.56 1.68 15.19
N LYS A 158 -16.91 2.48 14.30
CA LYS A 158 -16.49 3.87 14.55
C LYS A 158 -15.46 3.98 15.67
N LYS A 159 -14.66 2.95 15.86
CA LYS A 159 -13.63 2.87 16.90
C LYS A 159 -12.26 2.70 16.31
N ILE A 160 -11.29 3.27 17.02
CA ILE A 160 -9.88 2.93 16.88
C ILE A 160 -9.48 2.26 18.20
N ILE A 161 -8.88 1.06 18.12
CA ILE A 161 -8.51 0.27 19.29
C ILE A 161 -7.02 -0.04 19.21
N LEU A 162 -6.34 0.14 20.34
CA LEU A 162 -4.96 -0.27 20.53
C LEU A 162 -4.92 -1.60 21.29
N PHE A 163 -4.14 -2.54 20.77
CA PHE A 163 -3.93 -3.85 21.39
C PHE A 163 -2.46 -4.08 21.70
N ASN A 164 -2.18 -4.67 22.85
CA ASN A 164 -0.88 -5.21 23.17
C ASN A 164 -0.74 -6.58 22.47
N LEU A 165 0.26 -6.75 21.61
CA LEU A 165 0.48 -7.99 20.88
C LEU A 165 1.10 -9.11 21.74
N MET A 166 1.70 -8.76 22.88
CA MET A 166 2.30 -9.76 23.76
C MET A 166 1.27 -10.57 24.57
N ASN A 167 0.16 -9.95 24.94
CA ASN A 167 -0.87 -10.57 25.79
C ASN A 167 -2.29 -10.45 25.25
N GLY A 168 -2.48 -9.83 24.08
CA GLY A 168 -3.78 -9.65 23.44
C GLY A 168 -4.73 -8.65 24.12
N LEU A 169 -4.28 -7.93 25.15
CA LEU A 169 -5.12 -7.00 25.89
C LEU A 169 -5.28 -5.66 25.16
N LYS A 170 -6.43 -5.02 25.36
CA LYS A 170 -6.67 -3.65 24.89
C LYS A 170 -5.88 -2.67 25.73
N LEU A 171 -5.08 -1.83 25.09
CA LEU A 171 -4.34 -0.72 25.71
C LEU A 171 -5.16 0.56 25.76
N GLY A 172 -6.03 0.78 24.75
CA GLY A 172 -6.82 1.98 24.66
C GLY A 172 -7.88 1.88 23.57
N LYS A 173 -8.85 2.81 23.63
CA LYS A 173 -9.95 2.89 22.68
C LYS A 173 -10.35 4.34 22.44
N PHE A 174 -10.51 4.71 21.18
CA PHE A 174 -11.07 5.99 20.75
C PHE A 174 -12.38 5.76 20.01
N GLU A 175 -13.40 6.53 20.31
CA GLU A 175 -14.71 6.49 19.65
C GLU A 175 -14.94 7.76 18.85
N PHE A 176 -15.50 7.62 17.66
CA PHE A 176 -15.76 8.70 16.71
C PHE A 176 -17.22 8.69 16.26
N ASP A 177 -17.67 9.77 15.63
CA ASP A 177 -19.00 9.83 15.02
C ASP A 177 -19.03 9.21 13.62
N PHE A 178 -17.86 9.05 13.01
CA PHE A 178 -17.66 8.58 11.65
C PHE A 178 -16.89 7.26 11.59
N ILE A 179 -17.03 6.54 10.47
CA ILE A 179 -16.29 5.32 10.20
C ILE A 179 -14.85 5.69 9.82
N CYS A 180 -13.88 5.08 10.50
CA CYS A 180 -12.48 5.20 10.14
C CYS A 180 -12.14 4.17 9.06
N ASN A 181 -11.58 4.64 7.95
CA ASN A 181 -11.28 3.80 6.80
C ASN A 181 -9.87 3.20 6.88
N LYS A 182 -8.91 3.97 7.40
CA LYS A 182 -7.51 3.55 7.48
C LYS A 182 -6.80 4.15 8.67
N VAL A 183 -5.84 3.41 9.20
CA VAL A 183 -4.89 3.87 10.21
C VAL A 183 -3.46 3.61 9.75
N GLN A 184 -2.55 4.52 10.13
CA GLN A 184 -1.12 4.38 9.90
C GLN A 184 -0.34 4.89 11.11
N LEU A 185 0.60 4.08 11.60
CA LEU A 185 1.58 4.49 12.59
C LEU A 185 2.74 5.23 11.93
N PHE A 186 3.16 6.33 12.52
CA PHE A 186 4.30 7.08 12.01
C PHE A 186 5.17 7.64 13.13
N HIS A 187 6.35 8.18 12.77
CA HIS A 187 7.34 8.71 13.69
C HIS A 187 7.62 7.77 14.87
N LEU A 188 8.32 6.66 14.57
CA LEU A 188 8.65 5.60 15.55
C LEU A 188 7.41 5.01 16.25
N SER A 189 6.28 5.01 15.56
CA SER A 189 4.98 4.52 16.05
C SER A 189 4.44 5.30 17.27
N LYS A 190 4.83 6.56 17.42
CA LYS A 190 4.34 7.44 18.48
C LYS A 190 3.00 8.08 18.13
N PHE A 191 2.75 8.29 16.84
CA PHE A 191 1.56 8.94 16.33
C PHE A 191 0.77 8.01 15.42
N VAL A 192 -0.54 8.20 15.42
CA VAL A 192 -1.50 7.53 14.53
C VAL A 192 -2.09 8.57 13.58
N LEU A 193 -1.97 8.33 12.28
CA LEU A 193 -2.80 8.95 11.28
C LEU A 193 -4.07 8.14 11.14
N ALA A 194 -5.23 8.74 11.38
CA ALA A 194 -6.54 8.12 11.18
C ALA A 194 -7.28 8.83 10.06
N VAL A 195 -7.65 8.07 9.03
CA VAL A 195 -8.27 8.58 7.79
C VAL A 195 -9.74 8.19 7.75
N PHE A 196 -10.59 9.21 7.58
CA PHE A 196 -12.04 9.10 7.41
C PHE A 196 -12.43 9.64 6.03
N ASP A 197 -13.69 9.56 5.67
CA ASP A 197 -14.17 10.03 4.36
C ASP A 197 -13.88 11.52 4.11
N LEU A 198 -14.11 12.36 5.11
CA LEU A 198 -13.96 13.82 5.02
C LEU A 198 -13.03 14.41 6.08
N HIS A 199 -12.45 13.56 6.95
CA HIS A 199 -11.66 14.01 8.09
C HIS A 199 -10.37 13.23 8.21
N ILE A 200 -9.36 13.89 8.76
CA ILE A 200 -8.12 13.26 9.21
C ILE A 200 -7.88 13.65 10.66
N TYR A 201 -7.52 12.67 11.47
CA TYR A 201 -7.06 12.90 12.84
C TYR A 201 -5.60 12.45 13.00
N ILE A 202 -4.85 13.25 13.73
CA ILE A 202 -3.54 12.87 14.24
C ILE A 202 -3.64 12.68 15.74
N ILE A 203 -3.31 11.48 16.20
CA ILE A 203 -3.48 11.03 17.57
C ILE A 203 -2.11 10.65 18.13
N GLU A 204 -1.77 11.15 19.31
CA GLU A 204 -0.56 10.73 20.03
C GLU A 204 -0.84 9.51 20.90
N ILE A 205 0.01 8.50 20.80
CA ILE A 205 -0.03 7.34 21.70
C ILE A 205 0.77 7.67 22.94
N THR A 206 0.07 7.90 24.05
CA THR A 206 0.66 8.16 25.37
C THR A 206 0.53 6.93 26.26
N LYS A 207 1.28 6.89 27.38
CA LYS A 207 1.13 5.81 28.37
C LYS A 207 -0.27 5.77 29.00
N ASN A 208 -0.99 6.89 28.98
CA ASN A 208 -2.36 7.03 29.52
C ASN A 208 -3.38 7.23 28.39
N THR A 209 -3.46 6.29 27.45
CA THR A 209 -4.42 6.33 26.32
C THR A 209 -5.90 6.30 26.72
N THR A 210 -6.19 6.27 28.03
CA THR A 210 -7.57 6.27 28.56
C THR A 210 -8.23 7.65 28.55
N LYS A 211 -7.45 8.74 28.50
CA LYS A 211 -7.98 10.12 28.43
C LYS A 211 -7.97 10.59 26.98
N LYS A 212 -9.11 10.48 26.33
CA LYS A 212 -9.34 10.75 24.89
C LYS A 212 -8.91 12.16 24.47
N GLU A 213 -9.24 13.16 25.27
CA GLU A 213 -9.03 14.59 24.97
C GLU A 213 -7.55 14.99 24.93
N GLU A 214 -6.71 14.33 25.70
CA GLU A 214 -5.27 14.60 25.76
C GLU A 214 -4.49 13.97 24.61
N CYS A 215 -5.09 13.01 23.87
CA CYS A 215 -4.44 12.26 22.81
C CYS A 215 -4.67 12.84 21.41
N PHE A 216 -5.75 13.60 21.19
CA PHE A 216 -6.01 14.22 19.90
C PHE A 216 -5.19 15.51 19.72
N ILE A 217 -4.26 15.49 18.78
CA ILE A 217 -3.39 16.63 18.53
C ILE A 217 -3.96 17.53 17.44
N GLN A 218 -4.48 16.92 16.37
CA GLN A 218 -5.01 17.68 15.23
C GLN A 218 -6.19 16.94 14.59
N LYS A 219 -7.22 17.72 14.21
CA LYS A 219 -8.30 17.34 13.32
C LYS A 219 -8.25 18.25 12.09
N CYS A 220 -8.34 17.66 10.92
CA CYS A 220 -8.48 18.38 9.66
C CYS A 220 -9.78 17.96 8.98
N ASP A 221 -10.59 18.93 8.58
CA ASP A 221 -11.86 18.72 7.89
C ASP A 221 -11.73 19.13 6.42
N PHE A 222 -12.24 18.31 5.52
CA PHE A 222 -12.16 18.53 4.08
C PHE A 222 -13.55 18.50 3.45
N LYS A 223 -13.74 19.29 2.39
CA LYS A 223 -15.01 19.33 1.63
C LYS A 223 -15.12 18.19 0.61
N LYS A 224 -13.99 17.62 0.22
CA LYS A 224 -13.88 16.55 -0.77
C LYS A 224 -13.60 15.22 -0.08
N ARG A 225 -14.10 14.14 -0.69
CA ARG A 225 -13.90 12.81 -0.14
C ARG A 225 -12.45 12.35 -0.31
N ILE A 226 -11.85 11.95 0.81
CA ILE A 226 -10.51 11.41 0.87
C ILE A 226 -10.55 9.97 0.37
N ASN A 227 -9.68 9.64 -0.58
CA ASN A 227 -9.45 8.26 -1.01
C ASN A 227 -8.48 7.57 -0.06
N ASN A 228 -7.31 8.17 0.12
CA ASN A 228 -6.26 7.64 0.96
C ASN A 228 -5.36 8.76 1.49
N ALA A 229 -4.63 8.49 2.57
CA ALA A 229 -3.59 9.40 3.05
C ALA A 229 -2.42 8.59 3.61
N PHE A 230 -1.22 9.18 3.50
CA PHE A 230 0.03 8.57 3.94
C PHE A 230 0.93 9.60 4.59
N VAL A 231 1.61 9.20 5.65
CA VAL A 231 2.76 9.95 6.17
C VAL A 231 4.03 9.30 5.68
N ILE A 232 4.84 10.07 4.95
CA ILE A 232 6.11 9.63 4.39
C ILE A 232 7.18 10.61 4.83
N LYS A 233 8.15 10.13 5.63
CA LYS A 233 9.12 11.01 6.30
C LYS A 233 8.37 12.09 7.09
N ASN A 234 8.52 13.36 6.69
CA ASN A 234 7.93 14.52 7.34
C ASN A 234 6.83 15.16 6.49
N LYS A 235 6.21 14.41 5.59
CA LYS A 235 5.12 14.92 4.76
C LYS A 235 3.88 14.05 4.91
N LEU A 236 2.73 14.69 5.12
CA LEU A 236 1.41 14.10 5.00
C LEU A 236 0.91 14.35 3.58
N ILE A 237 0.60 13.30 2.86
CA ILE A 237 0.09 13.33 1.49
C ILE A 237 -1.33 12.78 1.51
N ILE A 238 -2.29 13.57 1.05
CA ILE A 238 -3.71 13.23 1.02
C ILE A 238 -4.16 13.16 -0.42
N PHE A 239 -4.73 12.04 -0.81
CA PHE A 239 -5.31 11.80 -2.13
C PHE A 239 -6.83 11.91 -2.04
N PHE A 240 -7.41 12.82 -2.83
CA PHE A 240 -8.86 12.95 -2.96
C PHE A 240 -9.38 12.16 -4.16
N ASN A 241 -10.65 11.75 -4.10
CA ASN A 241 -11.25 10.92 -5.15
C ASN A 241 -11.25 11.58 -6.54
N ASP A 242 -11.26 12.91 -6.60
CA ASP A 242 -11.27 13.71 -7.83
C ASP A 242 -9.89 13.96 -8.44
N GLY A 243 -8.83 13.37 -7.89
CA GLY A 243 -7.46 13.52 -8.38
C GLY A 243 -6.69 14.69 -7.78
N GLU A 244 -7.29 15.49 -6.89
CA GLU A 244 -6.54 16.48 -6.12
C GLU A 244 -5.63 15.78 -5.10
N ILE A 245 -4.41 16.30 -4.92
CA ILE A 245 -3.49 15.89 -3.85
C ILE A 245 -3.16 17.11 -3.01
N LYS A 246 -3.24 16.96 -1.70
CA LYS A 246 -2.72 17.95 -0.75
C LYS A 246 -1.53 17.40 0.01
N ILE A 247 -0.49 18.23 0.13
CA ILE A 247 0.74 17.87 0.80
C ILE A 247 0.99 18.87 1.93
N TYR A 248 1.13 18.37 3.14
CA TYR A 248 1.44 19.14 4.33
C TYR A 248 2.80 18.74 4.88
N ASP A 249 3.60 19.72 5.31
CA ASP A 249 4.83 19.45 6.05
C ASP A 249 4.50 19.15 7.52
N ILE A 250 5.00 18.03 8.03
CA ILE A 250 4.88 17.65 9.43
C ILE A 250 6.12 18.08 10.18
N GLU A 251 5.95 18.91 11.19
CA GLU A 251 7.03 19.28 12.08
C GLU A 251 6.91 18.57 13.43
N ILE A 252 8.00 17.93 13.86
CA ILE A 252 8.10 17.31 15.17
C ILE A 252 9.36 17.89 15.85
N LYS A 253 9.16 18.75 16.87
CA LYS A 253 10.23 19.37 17.66
C LYS A 253 10.17 18.81 19.08
N ASP A 254 11.32 18.45 19.65
CA ASP A 254 11.44 17.94 21.01
C ASP A 254 10.48 16.78 21.34
N LYS A 255 10.29 15.88 20.36
CA LYS A 255 9.33 14.76 20.40
C LYS A 255 7.86 15.18 20.51
N LYS A 256 7.53 16.45 20.26
CA LYS A 256 6.17 16.98 20.19
C LYS A 256 5.79 17.26 18.75
N TYR A 257 4.58 16.84 18.37
CA TYR A 257 4.00 17.18 17.09
C TYR A 257 3.55 18.64 17.09
N ILE A 258 3.87 19.36 16.01
CA ILE A 258 3.41 20.74 15.80
C ILE A 258 2.29 20.70 14.76
N PRO A 259 1.06 21.12 15.13
CA PRO A 259 -0.06 21.18 14.19
C PRO A 259 0.27 22.09 12.99
N PHE A 260 0.03 21.61 11.77
CA PHE A 260 0.15 22.41 10.56
C PHE A 260 -1.13 23.22 10.30
N LYS A 261 -0.99 24.33 9.57
CA LYS A 261 -2.14 25.15 9.16
C LYS A 261 -2.66 24.69 7.79
N ASP A 262 -3.97 24.81 7.57
CA ASP A 262 -4.59 24.44 6.29
C ASP A 262 -4.01 25.23 5.12
N ASP A 263 -3.65 26.50 5.31
CA ASP A 263 -3.01 27.34 4.30
C ASP A 263 -1.54 26.97 4.02
N SER A 264 -0.97 26.02 4.75
CA SER A 264 0.43 25.58 4.58
C SER A 264 0.59 24.45 3.57
N CYS A 265 -0.49 23.99 2.95
CA CYS A 265 -0.43 22.88 2.01
C CYS A 265 0.05 23.29 0.61
N VAL A 266 0.63 22.33 -0.09
CA VAL A 266 0.77 22.34 -1.55
C VAL A 266 -0.38 21.55 -2.12
N SER A 267 -1.20 22.17 -2.97
CA SER A 267 -2.32 21.51 -3.67
C SER A 267 -1.96 21.35 -5.14
N ILE A 268 -2.12 20.15 -5.66
CA ILE A 268 -1.86 19.81 -7.06
C ILE A 268 -2.98 18.91 -7.59
N ASN A 269 -3.18 18.94 -8.90
CA ASN A 269 -4.12 18.04 -9.58
C ASN A 269 -3.35 16.99 -10.38
N LEU A 270 -3.78 15.73 -10.26
CA LEU A 270 -3.24 14.65 -11.08
C LEU A 270 -3.81 14.68 -12.51
N GLU A 271 -3.00 14.24 -13.45
CA GLU A 271 -3.49 13.90 -14.78
C GLU A 271 -4.44 12.70 -14.64
N ILE A 272 -5.72 12.92 -14.95
CA ILE A 272 -6.78 11.90 -14.90
C ILE A 272 -6.98 11.34 -16.31
N PRO A 273 -7.32 10.05 -16.47
CA PRO A 273 -7.71 9.48 -17.76
C PRO A 273 -8.86 10.27 -18.41
N GLU A 274 -8.82 10.41 -19.72
CA GLU A 274 -9.92 11.02 -20.48
C GLU A 274 -11.13 10.08 -20.47
N LYS A 275 -12.33 10.67 -20.45
CA LYS A 275 -13.58 9.92 -20.61
C LYS A 275 -13.68 9.40 -22.05
N GLU A 276 -14.16 8.18 -22.21
CA GLU A 276 -14.38 7.62 -23.55
C GLU A 276 -15.59 8.29 -24.23
N ASN A 277 -16.63 8.67 -23.44
CA ASN A 277 -17.82 9.38 -23.92
C ASN A 277 -18.22 10.49 -22.94
N GLU A 278 -18.90 11.53 -23.45
CA GLU A 278 -19.38 12.65 -22.62
C GLU A 278 -20.39 12.23 -21.52
N ASN A 279 -21.14 11.15 -21.74
CA ASN A 279 -22.11 10.62 -20.81
C ASN A 279 -21.51 9.68 -19.74
N ASP A 280 -20.21 9.38 -19.80
CA ASP A 280 -19.57 8.53 -18.83
C ASP A 280 -19.45 9.24 -17.47
N LEU A 281 -19.54 8.45 -16.40
CA LEU A 281 -19.33 8.94 -15.04
C LEU A 281 -17.92 9.51 -14.89
N ASP A 282 -17.80 10.51 -14.01
CA ASP A 282 -16.49 11.08 -13.68
C ASP A 282 -15.52 10.01 -13.20
N ILE A 283 -14.34 9.98 -13.82
CA ILE A 283 -13.27 9.06 -13.45
C ILE A 283 -12.69 9.50 -12.10
N LYS A 284 -12.68 8.57 -11.15
CA LYS A 284 -12.23 8.81 -9.78
C LYS A 284 -11.09 7.89 -9.41
N ILE A 285 -10.27 8.30 -8.45
CA ILE A 285 -9.26 7.43 -7.85
C ILE A 285 -9.96 6.31 -7.09
N LYS A 286 -9.52 5.07 -7.34
CA LYS A 286 -10.02 3.86 -6.70
C LYS A 286 -9.05 3.33 -5.66
N PHE A 287 -7.79 3.16 -6.02
CA PHE A 287 -6.73 2.69 -5.14
C PHE A 287 -5.45 3.49 -5.33
N VAL A 288 -4.69 3.63 -4.26
CA VAL A 288 -3.36 4.23 -4.26
C VAL A 288 -2.42 3.32 -3.47
N SER A 289 -1.33 2.91 -4.09
CA SER A 289 -0.23 2.20 -3.44
C SER A 289 1.09 2.94 -3.63
N ILE A 290 2.04 2.74 -2.72
CA ILE A 290 3.32 3.43 -2.71
C ILE A 290 4.45 2.43 -2.60
N ALA A 291 5.26 2.34 -3.65
CA ALA A 291 6.51 1.60 -3.66
C ALA A 291 7.70 2.49 -3.35
N ARG A 292 8.64 1.99 -2.54
CA ARG A 292 9.86 2.72 -2.13
C ARG A 292 11.07 1.82 -2.16
N SER A 293 12.10 2.26 -2.87
CA SER A 293 13.45 1.75 -2.74
C SER A 293 14.37 2.85 -2.21
N GLU A 294 15.65 2.55 -2.04
CA GLU A 294 16.64 3.58 -1.67
C GLU A 294 16.73 4.70 -2.71
N LYS A 295 16.69 4.36 -3.99
CA LYS A 295 16.89 5.28 -5.12
C LYS A 295 15.58 5.80 -5.72
N LEU A 296 14.57 4.94 -5.84
CA LEU A 296 13.31 5.22 -6.51
C LEU A 296 12.15 5.22 -5.52
N LYS A 297 11.21 6.13 -5.73
CA LYS A 297 9.95 6.21 -4.97
C LYS A 297 8.86 6.56 -5.96
N MET A 298 7.91 5.66 -6.09
CA MET A 298 6.78 5.84 -6.99
C MET A 298 5.47 5.59 -6.24
N PHE A 299 4.41 6.18 -6.73
CA PHE A 299 3.08 5.80 -6.34
C PHE A 299 2.27 5.38 -7.56
N THR A 300 1.48 4.38 -7.36
CA THR A 300 0.61 3.77 -8.38
C THR A 300 -0.82 4.08 -8.03
N ILE A 301 -1.58 4.53 -9.00
CA ILE A 301 -3.00 4.82 -8.86
C ILE A 301 -3.78 3.96 -9.83
N VAL A 302 -4.84 3.33 -9.32
CA VAL A 302 -5.89 2.70 -10.11
C VAL A 302 -7.10 3.61 -10.12
N PHE A 303 -7.60 3.93 -11.31
CA PHE A 303 -8.79 4.72 -11.49
C PHE A 303 -10.06 3.86 -11.59
N SER A 304 -11.23 4.49 -11.55
CA SER A 304 -12.53 3.79 -11.60
C SER A 304 -12.81 3.07 -12.92
N ASN A 305 -12.11 3.42 -13.99
CA ASN A 305 -12.11 2.75 -15.29
C ASN A 305 -11.08 1.60 -15.38
N ASP A 306 -10.43 1.25 -14.25
CA ASP A 306 -9.38 0.26 -14.09
C ASP A 306 -8.07 0.56 -14.84
N ASP A 307 -7.86 1.81 -15.26
CA ASP A 307 -6.55 2.29 -15.75
C ASP A 307 -5.56 2.44 -14.59
N ILE A 308 -4.30 2.09 -14.86
CA ILE A 308 -3.22 2.16 -13.89
C ILE A 308 -2.21 3.22 -14.32
N TYR A 309 -2.00 4.22 -13.49
CA TYR A 309 -1.02 5.28 -13.71
C TYR A 309 0.07 5.25 -12.64
N LEU A 310 1.31 5.42 -13.09
CA LEU A 310 2.47 5.57 -12.23
C LEU A 310 2.92 7.01 -12.18
N PHE A 311 3.32 7.46 -10.99
CA PHE A 311 3.80 8.81 -10.74
C PHE A 311 5.08 8.78 -9.92
N ASP A 312 5.96 9.76 -10.17
CA ASP A 312 7.23 9.89 -9.44
C ASP A 312 7.02 10.59 -8.09
N LEU A 313 7.10 9.83 -7.01
CA LEU A 313 6.95 10.34 -5.66
C LEU A 313 8.09 11.30 -5.26
N ASN A 314 9.30 11.12 -5.78
CA ASN A 314 10.42 12.02 -5.46
C ASN A 314 10.16 13.44 -5.98
N LYS A 315 9.57 13.57 -7.16
CA LYS A 315 9.14 14.88 -7.68
C LYS A 315 8.05 15.48 -6.81
N LEU A 316 7.03 14.68 -6.47
CA LEU A 316 5.92 15.12 -5.62
C LEU A 316 6.40 15.66 -4.28
N MET A 317 7.36 14.99 -3.65
CA MET A 317 7.94 15.37 -2.36
C MET A 317 8.77 16.67 -2.38
N ARG A 318 9.17 17.14 -3.57
CA ARG A 318 9.96 18.36 -3.75
C ARG A 318 9.13 19.58 -4.12
N LEU A 319 7.84 19.41 -4.40
CA LEU A 319 6.97 20.52 -4.77
C LEU A 319 6.86 21.55 -3.63
N THR A 320 6.78 22.80 -4.02
CA THR A 320 6.67 23.96 -3.14
C THR A 320 5.35 24.69 -3.38
N LYS A 321 4.98 25.60 -2.48
CA LYS A 321 3.75 26.41 -2.61
C LYS A 321 3.64 27.19 -3.93
N ASN A 322 4.75 27.54 -4.56
CA ASN A 322 4.75 28.23 -5.86
C ASN A 322 4.25 27.36 -7.01
N GLU A 323 4.03 26.08 -6.76
CA GLU A 323 3.59 25.09 -7.74
C GLU A 323 2.16 24.60 -7.46
N ASN A 324 1.42 25.35 -6.64
CA ASN A 324 0.00 25.07 -6.39
C ASN A 324 -0.80 25.07 -7.71
N ASP A 325 -1.83 24.22 -7.76
CA ASP A 325 -2.77 24.06 -8.86
C ASP A 325 -2.15 23.61 -10.20
N LYS A 326 -0.88 23.15 -10.18
CA LYS A 326 -0.27 22.56 -11.37
C LYS A 326 -0.80 21.15 -11.64
N LEU A 327 -0.93 20.84 -12.94
CA LEU A 327 -1.22 19.50 -13.39
C LEU A 327 0.00 18.60 -13.22
N TYR A 328 -0.12 17.57 -12.39
CA TYR A 328 0.95 16.60 -12.17
C TYR A 328 0.80 15.44 -13.17
N LYS A 329 1.71 15.42 -14.15
CA LYS A 329 1.67 14.46 -15.25
C LYS A 329 2.09 13.06 -14.79
N LYS A 330 1.40 12.05 -15.31
CA LYS A 330 1.80 10.65 -15.13
C LYS A 330 3.22 10.40 -15.60
N TYR A 331 3.92 9.54 -14.91
CA TYR A 331 5.24 9.05 -15.33
C TYR A 331 5.08 7.97 -16.40
N TYR A 332 4.14 7.05 -16.18
CA TYR A 332 3.85 5.92 -17.06
C TYR A 332 2.38 5.51 -16.94
N GLN A 333 1.79 5.06 -18.04
CA GLN A 333 0.45 4.48 -18.07
C GLN A 333 0.54 3.02 -18.50
N LEU A 334 0.02 2.14 -17.67
CA LEU A 334 -0.18 0.76 -18.04
C LEU A 334 -1.52 0.62 -18.74
N LYS A 335 -1.49 0.25 -20.02
CA LYS A 335 -2.68 -0.24 -20.71
C LYS A 335 -2.94 -1.67 -20.24
N PHE A 336 -3.86 -1.82 -19.32
CA PHE A 336 -4.30 -3.13 -18.89
C PHE A 336 -5.14 -3.78 -19.98
N ILE A 337 -4.83 -5.03 -20.34
CA ILE A 337 -5.75 -5.83 -21.16
C ILE A 337 -6.96 -6.08 -20.26
N LYS A 338 -8.11 -5.49 -20.61
CA LYS A 338 -9.37 -5.53 -19.84
C LYS A 338 -9.77 -6.98 -19.51
N GLN A 339 -9.37 -7.49 -18.35
CA GLN A 339 -9.76 -8.81 -17.87
C GLN A 339 -10.24 -8.74 -16.42
N GLY A 340 -11.29 -7.95 -16.18
CA GLY A 340 -11.95 -7.88 -14.90
C GLY A 340 -11.71 -6.59 -14.12
N LYS A 341 -12.60 -6.34 -13.18
CA LYS A 341 -12.61 -5.12 -12.36
C LYS A 341 -11.59 -5.25 -11.22
N ILE A 342 -10.60 -4.34 -11.17
CA ILE A 342 -9.58 -4.30 -10.12
C ILE A 342 -10.22 -4.01 -8.75
N THR A 343 -9.90 -4.81 -7.75
CA THR A 343 -10.43 -4.71 -6.38
C THR A 343 -9.35 -4.58 -5.31
N ALA A 344 -8.09 -4.86 -5.66
CA ALA A 344 -6.94 -4.72 -4.76
C ALA A 344 -5.71 -4.27 -5.54
N LEU A 345 -4.80 -3.57 -4.86
CA LEU A 345 -3.54 -3.07 -5.39
C LEU A 345 -2.47 -3.12 -4.32
N ASP A 346 -1.31 -3.64 -4.67
CA ASP A 346 -0.07 -3.49 -3.91
C ASP A 346 1.12 -3.28 -4.84
N THR A 347 2.23 -2.71 -4.35
CA THR A 347 3.40 -2.40 -5.18
C THR A 347 4.69 -2.42 -4.37
N GLU A 348 5.75 -2.95 -4.96
CA GLU A 348 7.09 -2.97 -4.37
C GLU A 348 8.20 -2.72 -5.38
N PHE A 349 9.40 -2.41 -4.88
CA PHE A 349 10.63 -2.43 -5.66
C PHE A 349 11.51 -3.58 -5.22
N LYS A 350 12.06 -4.32 -6.19
CA LYS A 350 13.12 -5.32 -5.99
C LYS A 350 14.33 -4.99 -6.85
N ASP A 351 15.52 -5.26 -6.34
CA ASP A 351 16.74 -5.22 -7.13
C ASP A 351 16.99 -6.62 -7.69
N GLU A 352 16.94 -6.76 -9.01
CA GLU A 352 17.09 -8.02 -9.74
C GLU A 352 18.28 -7.98 -10.69
N GLU A 353 18.92 -9.13 -10.88
CA GLU A 353 19.95 -9.33 -11.90
C GLU A 353 19.26 -9.60 -13.24
N ILE A 354 19.44 -8.68 -14.21
CA ILE A 354 18.88 -8.81 -15.55
C ILE A 354 20.03 -9.06 -16.52
N GLU A 355 19.94 -10.13 -17.29
CA GLU A 355 20.88 -10.40 -18.37
C GLU A 355 20.57 -9.50 -19.57
N GLU A 356 21.61 -8.87 -20.16
CA GLU A 356 21.46 -7.92 -21.29
C GLU A 356 20.78 -8.53 -22.55
N GLU A 357 20.64 -9.85 -22.64
CA GLU A 357 19.99 -10.51 -23.79
C GLU A 357 18.46 -10.42 -23.76
N GLU A 358 17.82 -10.19 -22.60
CA GLU A 358 16.37 -10.06 -22.48
C GLU A 358 15.85 -8.67 -22.81
N ILE A 359 16.72 -7.68 -22.95
CA ILE A 359 16.35 -6.27 -23.22
C ILE A 359 16.17 -6.01 -24.73
N ASN A 360 16.51 -6.95 -25.62
CA ASN A 360 16.50 -6.79 -27.08
C ASN A 360 15.34 -7.50 -27.81
N ILE A 361 14.20 -7.71 -27.16
CA ILE A 361 13.00 -8.31 -27.79
C ILE A 361 11.84 -7.33 -27.88
#